data_e4990469775e39ba69d47ad5711fde9e
#
_entry.id   e4990469775e39ba69d47ad5711fde9e
#
_cell.length_a   1.000
_cell.length_b   1.000
_cell.length_c   1.000
_cell.angle_alpha   90.00
_cell.angle_beta   90.00
_cell.angle_gamma   90.00
#
_symmetry.space_group_name_H-M   'P 1'
#
loop_
_entity.id
_entity.type
_entity.pdbx_description
1 polymer ?
#
loop_
_entity_poly.entity_id
_entity_poly.type
_entity_poly.pdbx_seq_one_letter_code
_entity_poly.pdbx_strand_id
1 'polypeptide(L)'
;MTEADRNALTRLLGNGASRRATTDDLQGLLLQVVFALLMIFMIAYFIFVDQQKKERVEEVMALNRQKLTLALEKVAEDHRVRYGLNALMTQGTDGKRTFEPDEHVKGGRIVLAPAAKAAFAQGSAAARADYADEGLAATWRTAVLAEAKLSAEELSSEETGWLDKALASEIENVRLDARGVQRALAARLQKQWIENPSALKDVKDAGEIADFLRTKSLKLVTEETGAEVLP
;
A
#
# COMPACT_ATOMS: atom_id res chain seq x y z
N MET A 1 -14.57 -66.20 -54.19
CA MET A 1 -14.96 -64.82 -54.60
C MET A 1 -15.85 -64.98 -55.78
N THR A 2 -17.15 -64.75 -55.61
CA THR A 2 -18.14 -64.99 -56.68
C THR A 2 -18.16 -63.77 -57.60
N GLU A 3 -18.68 -64.02 -58.88
CA GLU A 3 -18.81 -62.95 -59.87
C GLU A 3 -19.64 -61.76 -59.36
N ALA A 4 -20.58 -62.02 -58.43
CA ALA A 4 -21.35 -60.98 -57.71
C ALA A 4 -20.49 -60.05 -56.88
N ASP A 5 -19.46 -60.63 -56.21
CA ASP A 5 -18.56 -59.82 -55.35
C ASP A 5 -17.65 -58.92 -56.21
N ARG A 6 -17.23 -59.36 -57.38
CA ARG A 6 -16.47 -58.52 -58.32
C ARG A 6 -17.29 -57.38 -58.89
N ASN A 7 -18.55 -57.63 -59.20
CA ASN A 7 -19.44 -56.59 -59.72
C ASN A 7 -19.80 -55.56 -58.67
N ALA A 8 -19.92 -55.98 -57.42
CA ALA A 8 -20.16 -55.04 -56.27
C ALA A 8 -18.93 -54.17 -56.02
N LEU A 9 -17.70 -54.76 -56.09
CA LEU A 9 -16.47 -54.00 -55.92
C LEU A 9 -16.23 -53.01 -57.08
N THR A 10 -16.56 -53.40 -58.29
CA THR A 10 -16.44 -52.53 -59.48
C THR A 10 -17.43 -51.39 -59.45
N ARG A 11 -18.65 -51.62 -58.91
CA ARG A 11 -19.61 -50.54 -58.66
C ARG A 11 -19.21 -49.59 -57.54
N LEU A 12 -18.62 -50.11 -56.46
CA LEU A 12 -18.09 -49.27 -55.39
C LEU A 12 -16.87 -48.44 -55.82
N LEU A 13 -15.96 -49.04 -56.60
CA LEU A 13 -14.80 -48.33 -57.10
C LEU A 13 -15.13 -47.41 -58.28
N GLY A 14 -16.15 -47.77 -59.10
CA GLY A 14 -16.56 -46.98 -60.27
C GLY A 14 -17.40 -45.73 -59.88
N ASN A 15 -18.08 -45.75 -58.75
CA ASN A 15 -18.78 -44.58 -58.27
C ASN A 15 -17.86 -43.59 -57.54
N GLY A 16 -16.60 -43.97 -57.30
CA GLY A 16 -15.58 -43.05 -56.73
C GLY A 16 -14.80 -42.29 -57.84
N ALA A 17 -15.08 -42.57 -59.13
CA ALA A 17 -14.33 -41.95 -60.22
C ALA A 17 -14.95 -40.61 -60.64
N SER A 18 -14.24 -39.56 -60.25
CA SER A 18 -14.16 -38.27 -60.96
C SER A 18 -15.52 -37.60 -61.29
N ARG A 19 -16.21 -37.08 -60.33
CA ARG A 19 -16.78 -35.76 -60.57
C ARG A 19 -15.58 -34.86 -60.90
N ARG A 20 -15.32 -34.60 -62.16
CA ARG A 20 -14.47 -33.48 -62.58
C ARG A 20 -15.13 -32.28 -61.96
N ALA A 21 -14.48 -31.69 -60.90
CA ALA A 21 -14.92 -30.47 -60.32
C ALA A 21 -15.15 -29.48 -61.47
N THR A 22 -16.37 -29.04 -61.64
CA THR A 22 -16.66 -28.03 -62.63
C THR A 22 -15.96 -26.73 -62.17
N THR A 23 -15.64 -25.86 -63.13
CA THR A 23 -15.02 -24.55 -62.82
C THR A 23 -15.83 -23.79 -61.78
N ASP A 24 -17.14 -23.98 -61.73
CA ASP A 24 -18.05 -23.36 -60.73
C ASP A 24 -17.87 -23.96 -59.33
N ASP A 25 -17.63 -25.30 -59.23
CA ASP A 25 -17.36 -25.93 -57.93
C ASP A 25 -16.00 -25.47 -57.33
N LEU A 26 -14.99 -25.25 -58.19
CA LEU A 26 -13.68 -24.73 -57.82
C LEU A 26 -13.78 -23.27 -57.39
N GLN A 27 -14.56 -22.43 -58.07
CA GLN A 27 -14.82 -21.05 -57.70
C GLN A 27 -15.56 -20.95 -56.36
N GLY A 28 -16.58 -21.79 -56.14
CA GLY A 28 -17.30 -21.85 -54.87
C GLY A 28 -16.41 -22.24 -53.70
N LEU A 29 -15.53 -23.25 -53.89
CA LEU A 29 -14.58 -23.68 -52.85
C LEU A 29 -13.52 -22.61 -52.58
N LEU A 30 -13.04 -21.92 -53.59
CA LEU A 30 -12.07 -20.82 -53.45
C LEU A 30 -12.70 -19.64 -52.69
N LEU A 31 -13.95 -19.30 -52.98
CA LEU A 31 -14.70 -18.26 -52.26
C LEU A 31 -14.90 -18.62 -50.77
N GLN A 32 -15.21 -19.88 -50.45
CA GLN A 32 -15.33 -20.36 -49.08
C GLN A 32 -14.02 -20.29 -48.32
N VAL A 33 -12.89 -20.67 -48.98
CA VAL A 33 -11.56 -20.57 -48.36
C VAL A 33 -11.17 -19.12 -48.10
N VAL A 34 -11.40 -18.22 -49.05
CA VAL A 34 -11.15 -16.77 -48.85
C VAL A 34 -12.00 -16.20 -47.73
N PHE A 35 -13.28 -16.57 -47.66
CA PHE A 35 -14.14 -16.11 -46.57
C PHE A 35 -13.69 -16.66 -45.22
N ALA A 36 -13.31 -17.93 -45.13
CA ALA A 36 -12.75 -18.53 -43.92
C ALA A 36 -11.47 -17.82 -43.46
N LEU A 37 -10.56 -17.50 -44.36
CA LEU A 37 -9.33 -16.77 -44.08
C LEU A 37 -9.63 -15.34 -43.61
N LEU A 38 -10.59 -14.64 -44.22
CA LEU A 38 -11.04 -13.31 -43.77
C LEU A 38 -11.62 -13.35 -42.37
N MET A 39 -12.44 -14.35 -42.03
CA MET A 39 -12.99 -14.51 -40.68
C MET A 39 -11.88 -14.78 -39.67
N ILE A 40 -10.91 -15.64 -39.97
CA ILE A 40 -9.77 -15.92 -39.11
C ILE A 40 -8.96 -14.61 -38.87
N PHE A 41 -8.70 -13.85 -39.94
CA PHE A 41 -7.99 -12.58 -39.86
C PHE A 41 -8.72 -11.56 -39.02
N MET A 42 -10.03 -11.45 -39.19
CA MET A 42 -10.88 -10.56 -38.38
C MET A 42 -10.83 -10.93 -36.89
N ILE A 43 -10.96 -12.21 -36.55
CA ILE A 43 -10.86 -12.72 -35.20
C ILE A 43 -9.48 -12.40 -34.61
N ALA A 44 -8.40 -12.70 -35.34
CA ALA A 44 -7.02 -12.40 -34.90
C ALA A 44 -6.81 -10.90 -34.71
N TYR A 45 -7.37 -10.05 -35.59
CA TYR A 45 -7.31 -8.61 -35.48
C TYR A 45 -8.04 -8.10 -34.20
N PHE A 46 -9.25 -8.62 -33.93
CA PHE A 46 -9.98 -8.26 -32.72
C PHE A 46 -9.25 -8.66 -31.44
N ILE A 47 -8.66 -9.87 -31.41
CA ILE A 47 -7.86 -10.34 -30.28
C ILE A 47 -6.64 -9.42 -30.09
N PHE A 48 -5.94 -9.10 -31.17
CA PHE A 48 -4.78 -8.20 -31.13
C PHE A 48 -5.13 -6.80 -30.60
N VAL A 49 -6.23 -6.20 -31.09
CA VAL A 49 -6.69 -4.88 -30.63
C VAL A 49 -7.10 -4.92 -29.15
N ASP A 50 -7.77 -6.01 -28.71
CA ASP A 50 -8.16 -6.17 -27.31
C ASP A 50 -6.94 -6.32 -26.40
N GLN A 51 -5.93 -7.09 -26.82
CA GLN A 51 -4.66 -7.20 -26.09
C GLN A 51 -3.93 -5.86 -25.96
N GLN A 52 -3.81 -5.10 -27.06
CA GLN A 52 -3.21 -3.75 -27.00
C GLN A 52 -3.96 -2.80 -26.07
N LYS A 53 -5.28 -2.87 -26.03
CA LYS A 53 -6.07 -2.06 -25.09
C LYS A 53 -5.79 -2.46 -23.65
N LYS A 54 -5.72 -3.75 -23.36
CA LYS A 54 -5.41 -4.26 -22.02
C LYS A 54 -4.01 -3.81 -21.56
N GLU A 55 -3.00 -3.98 -22.40
CA GLU A 55 -1.63 -3.54 -22.11
C GLU A 55 -1.57 -2.04 -21.78
N ARG A 56 -2.24 -1.19 -22.56
CA ARG A 56 -2.30 0.25 -22.28
C ARG A 56 -3.00 0.59 -20.97
N VAL A 57 -4.09 -0.13 -20.66
CA VAL A 57 -4.80 0.07 -19.38
C VAL A 57 -3.90 -0.34 -18.21
N GLU A 58 -3.20 -1.47 -18.32
CA GLU A 58 -2.26 -1.93 -17.30
C GLU A 58 -1.10 -0.96 -17.09
N GLU A 59 -0.54 -0.40 -18.17
CA GLU A 59 0.50 0.62 -18.11
C GLU A 59 0.02 1.89 -17.38
N VAL A 60 -1.18 2.37 -17.70
CA VAL A 60 -1.77 3.55 -17.05
C VAL A 60 -2.02 3.28 -15.57
N MET A 61 -2.59 2.10 -15.23
CA MET A 61 -2.82 1.71 -13.85
C MET A 61 -1.50 1.58 -13.06
N ALA A 62 -0.45 1.04 -13.66
CA ALA A 62 0.87 0.94 -13.04
C ALA A 62 1.45 2.33 -12.75
N LEU A 63 1.34 3.25 -13.71
CA LEU A 63 1.79 4.64 -13.55
C LEU A 63 1.00 5.38 -12.46
N ASN A 64 -0.32 5.23 -12.44
CA ASN A 64 -1.16 5.84 -11.42
C ASN A 64 -0.82 5.30 -10.03
N ARG A 65 -0.65 3.97 -9.89
CA ARG A 65 -0.22 3.36 -8.62
C ARG A 65 1.11 3.90 -8.14
N GLN A 66 2.08 4.07 -9.03
CA GLN A 66 3.37 4.66 -8.69
C GLN A 66 3.21 6.10 -8.17
N LYS A 67 2.43 6.94 -8.88
CA LYS A 67 2.15 8.32 -8.45
C LYS A 67 1.45 8.35 -7.09
N LEU A 68 0.44 7.50 -6.89
CA LEU A 68 -0.31 7.41 -5.64
C LEU A 68 0.59 6.95 -4.48
N THR A 69 1.50 5.99 -4.71
CA THR A 69 2.45 5.53 -3.70
C THR A 69 3.37 6.66 -3.26
N LEU A 70 4.00 7.37 -4.20
CA LEU A 70 4.87 8.50 -3.89
C LEU A 70 4.14 9.64 -3.19
N ALA A 71 2.91 9.93 -3.61
CA ALA A 71 2.06 10.94 -2.98
C ALA A 71 1.68 10.54 -1.55
N LEU A 72 1.35 9.26 -1.32
CA LEU A 72 1.02 8.75 0.00
C LEU A 72 2.21 8.83 0.96
N GLU A 73 3.40 8.44 0.51
CA GLU A 73 4.64 8.56 1.30
C GLU A 73 4.91 10.01 1.69
N LYS A 74 4.71 10.95 0.75
CA LYS A 74 4.90 12.37 1.03
C LYS A 74 3.88 12.90 2.02
N VAL A 75 2.60 12.60 1.85
CA VAL A 75 1.54 13.01 2.78
C VAL A 75 1.77 12.42 4.17
N ALA A 76 2.22 11.17 4.27
CA ALA A 76 2.58 10.54 5.53
C ALA A 76 3.76 11.26 6.21
N GLU A 77 4.80 11.62 5.44
CA GLU A 77 5.93 12.38 5.97
C GLU A 77 5.52 13.79 6.44
N ASP A 78 4.66 14.47 5.70
CA ASP A 78 4.10 15.77 6.10
C ASP A 78 3.33 15.68 7.43
N HIS A 79 2.60 14.58 7.67
CA HIS A 79 1.93 14.33 8.94
C HIS A 79 2.92 13.98 10.06
N ARG A 80 3.99 13.22 9.79
CA ARG A 80 5.07 12.99 10.78
C ARG A 80 5.72 14.30 11.21
N VAL A 81 5.96 15.21 10.26
CA VAL A 81 6.45 16.58 10.56
C VAL A 81 5.44 17.34 11.40
N ARG A 82 4.17 17.36 10.99
CA ARG A 82 3.08 18.04 11.68
C ARG A 82 2.89 17.54 13.11
N TYR A 83 3.09 16.24 13.34
CA TYR A 83 3.01 15.62 14.66
C TYR A 83 4.30 15.78 15.49
N GLY A 84 5.25 16.54 14.99
CA GLY A 84 6.47 16.88 15.71
C GLY A 84 7.45 15.72 15.89
N LEU A 85 7.26 14.60 15.18
CA LEU A 85 8.11 13.42 15.32
C LEU A 85 9.53 13.70 14.84
N ASN A 86 9.68 14.50 13.79
CA ASN A 86 10.98 14.86 13.23
C ASN A 86 11.85 15.70 14.17
N ALA A 87 11.24 16.38 15.14
CA ALA A 87 11.97 17.17 16.13
C ALA A 87 12.77 16.30 17.12
N LEU A 88 12.41 15.02 17.23
CA LEU A 88 13.05 14.04 18.12
C LEU A 88 13.88 13.00 17.35
N MET A 89 13.85 13.04 16.02
CA MET A 89 14.59 12.09 15.19
C MET A 89 15.94 12.66 14.81
N THR A 90 16.97 11.82 14.89
CA THR A 90 18.31 12.11 14.38
C THR A 90 18.42 11.57 12.95
N GLN A 91 19.04 12.33 12.07
CA GLN A 91 19.31 11.91 10.71
C GLN A 91 20.65 11.18 10.67
N GLY A 92 20.62 9.88 10.37
CA GLY A 92 21.84 9.09 10.18
C GLY A 92 22.57 9.48 8.90
N THR A 93 23.81 9.01 8.77
CA THR A 93 24.66 9.24 7.58
C THR A 93 24.10 8.61 6.31
N ASP A 94 23.21 7.65 6.45
CA ASP A 94 22.45 6.99 5.35
C ASP A 94 21.17 7.74 4.93
N GLY A 95 20.93 8.91 5.53
CA GLY A 95 19.73 9.72 5.29
C GLY A 95 18.48 9.22 6.00
N LYS A 96 18.54 8.08 6.69
CA LYS A 96 17.41 7.58 7.48
C LYS A 96 17.30 8.36 8.79
N ARG A 97 16.06 8.63 9.16
CA ARG A 97 15.75 9.23 10.44
C ARG A 97 15.47 8.14 11.45
N THR A 98 16.22 8.14 12.54
CA THR A 98 16.05 7.20 13.64
C THR A 98 15.77 7.96 14.92
N PHE A 99 14.89 7.39 15.75
CA PHE A 99 14.63 7.90 17.08
C PHE A 99 15.53 7.18 18.08
N GLU A 100 16.39 7.92 18.76
CA GLU A 100 17.30 7.39 19.79
C GLU A 100 16.94 7.89 21.18
N PRO A 101 16.19 7.11 21.97
CA PRO A 101 15.74 7.53 23.30
C PRO A 101 16.89 7.92 24.25
N ASP A 102 18.08 7.33 24.06
CA ASP A 102 19.25 7.57 24.89
C ASP A 102 19.77 9.00 24.82
N GLU A 103 19.54 9.68 23.71
CA GLU A 103 19.89 11.09 23.56
C GLU A 103 18.96 12.00 24.35
N HIS A 104 17.74 11.56 24.58
CA HIS A 104 16.67 12.34 25.15
C HIS A 104 16.34 12.00 26.61
N VAL A 105 16.92 10.95 27.17
CA VAL A 105 16.68 10.55 28.57
C VAL A 105 18.01 10.49 29.34
N LYS A 106 18.20 11.37 30.30
CA LYS A 106 19.42 11.46 31.12
C LYS A 106 19.09 11.63 32.58
N GLY A 107 19.72 10.85 33.45
CA GLY A 107 19.55 10.96 34.91
C GLY A 107 18.08 10.70 35.35
N GLY A 108 17.35 9.83 34.67
CA GLY A 108 15.95 9.53 35.00
C GLY A 108 14.96 10.63 34.63
N ARG A 109 15.33 11.57 33.78
CA ARG A 109 14.51 12.67 33.27
C ARG A 109 14.60 12.79 31.76
N ILE A 110 13.58 13.42 31.16
CA ILE A 110 13.57 13.72 29.72
C ILE A 110 14.25 15.07 29.51
N VAL A 111 15.27 15.08 28.67
CA VAL A 111 16.06 16.28 28.32
C VAL A 111 15.87 16.57 26.84
N LEU A 112 14.98 17.50 26.54
CA LEU A 112 14.72 17.99 25.18
C LEU A 112 15.14 19.44 25.06
N ALA A 113 15.68 19.81 23.88
CA ALA A 113 15.84 21.21 23.54
C ALA A 113 14.48 21.92 23.56
N PRO A 114 14.39 23.19 24.02
CA PRO A 114 13.10 23.89 24.13
C PRO A 114 12.28 23.88 22.85
N ALA A 115 12.94 24.04 21.69
CA ALA A 115 12.28 23.99 20.38
C ALA A 115 11.71 22.60 20.07
N ALA A 116 12.47 21.54 20.35
CA ALA A 116 12.03 20.15 20.15
C ALA A 116 10.86 19.81 21.08
N LYS A 117 10.94 20.24 22.34
CA LYS A 117 9.85 20.10 23.30
C LYS A 117 8.56 20.78 22.82
N ALA A 118 8.65 22.03 22.38
CA ALA A 118 7.50 22.78 21.88
C ALA A 118 6.91 22.12 20.61
N ALA A 119 7.74 21.71 19.66
CA ALA A 119 7.29 21.04 18.45
C ALA A 119 6.60 19.70 18.74
N PHE A 120 7.15 18.91 19.67
CA PHE A 120 6.55 17.63 20.06
C PHE A 120 5.23 17.80 20.82
N ALA A 121 5.13 18.79 21.72
CA ALA A 121 3.90 19.10 22.44
C ALA A 121 2.78 19.55 21.48
N GLN A 122 3.08 20.49 20.58
CA GLN A 122 2.11 20.95 19.56
C GLN A 122 1.73 19.82 18.62
N GLY A 123 2.70 19.04 18.18
CA GLY A 123 2.49 17.93 17.25
C GLY A 123 1.65 16.81 17.85
N SER A 124 1.84 16.49 19.13
CA SER A 124 1.02 15.47 19.81
C SER A 124 -0.43 15.92 19.98
N ALA A 125 -0.66 17.19 20.27
CA ALA A 125 -2.01 17.76 20.31
C ALA A 125 -2.69 17.74 18.92
N ALA A 126 -1.94 18.08 17.87
CA ALA A 126 -2.43 17.96 16.49
C ALA A 126 -2.77 16.52 16.11
N ALA A 127 -1.89 15.57 16.45
CA ALA A 127 -2.14 14.14 16.21
C ALA A 127 -3.41 13.68 16.94
N ARG A 128 -3.58 14.05 18.21
CA ARG A 128 -4.78 13.68 18.96
C ARG A 128 -6.05 14.23 18.34
N ALA A 129 -6.03 15.49 17.89
CA ALA A 129 -7.17 16.11 17.23
C ALA A 129 -7.51 15.40 15.92
N ASP A 130 -6.49 15.11 15.09
CA ASP A 130 -6.67 14.43 13.81
C ASP A 130 -7.22 13.00 13.99
N TYR A 131 -6.71 12.23 14.96
CA TYR A 131 -7.20 10.86 15.22
C TYR A 131 -8.56 10.81 15.94
N ALA A 132 -9.05 11.92 16.44
CA ALA A 132 -10.43 12.05 16.93
C ALA A 132 -11.40 12.45 15.81
N ASP A 133 -10.90 12.87 14.64
CA ASP A 133 -11.72 13.27 13.50
C ASP A 133 -12.08 12.05 12.65
N GLU A 134 -13.37 11.75 12.53
CA GLU A 134 -13.89 10.69 11.66
C GLU A 134 -13.61 10.96 10.17
N GLY A 135 -13.36 12.22 9.79
CA GLY A 135 -13.03 12.65 8.43
C GLY A 135 -11.56 12.48 8.04
N LEU A 136 -10.68 12.03 8.94
CA LEU A 136 -9.23 11.95 8.71
C LEU A 136 -8.88 11.22 7.41
N ALA A 137 -9.47 10.06 7.16
CA ALA A 137 -9.20 9.26 5.95
C ALA A 137 -9.60 10.01 4.66
N ALA A 138 -10.71 10.74 4.69
CA ALA A 138 -11.15 11.56 3.56
C ALA A 138 -10.20 12.74 3.30
N THR A 139 -9.71 13.37 4.37
CA THR A 139 -8.71 14.44 4.30
C THR A 139 -7.41 13.95 3.69
N TRP A 140 -6.90 12.81 4.14
CA TRP A 140 -5.71 12.19 3.56
C TRP A 140 -5.90 11.81 2.10
N ARG A 141 -7.05 11.20 1.77
CA ARG A 141 -7.38 10.85 0.39
C ARG A 141 -7.33 12.07 -0.54
N THR A 142 -7.93 13.17 -0.10
CA THR A 142 -7.91 14.43 -0.87
C THR A 142 -6.49 14.96 -1.05
N ALA A 143 -5.67 14.93 0.00
CA ALA A 143 -4.28 15.36 -0.06
C ALA A 143 -3.43 14.47 -0.99
N VAL A 144 -3.60 13.15 -0.92
CA VAL A 144 -2.87 12.19 -1.80
C VAL A 144 -3.26 12.38 -3.26
N LEU A 145 -4.54 12.53 -3.57
CA LEU A 145 -4.99 12.77 -4.94
C LEU A 145 -4.46 14.10 -5.49
N ALA A 146 -4.47 15.15 -4.69
CA ALA A 146 -3.93 16.45 -5.07
C ALA A 146 -2.40 16.37 -5.33
N GLU A 147 -1.64 15.69 -4.47
CA GLU A 147 -0.20 15.51 -4.64
C GLU A 147 0.12 14.63 -5.86
N ALA A 148 -0.64 13.56 -6.09
CA ALA A 148 -0.52 12.69 -7.27
C ALA A 148 -0.95 13.38 -8.57
N LYS A 149 -1.63 14.53 -8.49
CA LYS A 149 -2.26 15.24 -9.61
C LYS A 149 -3.24 14.34 -10.38
N LEU A 150 -4.06 13.61 -9.61
CA LEU A 150 -5.11 12.74 -10.13
C LEU A 150 -6.46 13.17 -9.55
N SER A 151 -7.51 13.05 -10.35
CA SER A 151 -8.89 13.18 -9.86
C SER A 151 -9.45 11.81 -9.44
N ALA A 152 -10.45 11.81 -8.56
CA ALA A 152 -11.09 10.58 -8.15
C ALA A 152 -11.79 9.85 -9.32
N GLU A 153 -12.20 10.59 -10.36
CA GLU A 153 -12.87 10.07 -11.55
C GLU A 153 -11.92 9.36 -12.52
N GLU A 154 -10.61 9.68 -12.43
CA GLU A 154 -9.57 9.04 -13.25
C GLU A 154 -9.16 7.67 -12.71
N LEU A 155 -9.56 7.34 -11.47
CA LEU A 155 -9.23 6.07 -10.85
C LEU A 155 -10.27 5.00 -11.19
N SER A 156 -9.78 3.83 -11.57
CA SER A 156 -10.60 2.62 -11.65
C SER A 156 -11.09 2.19 -10.25
N SER A 157 -12.11 1.35 -10.20
CA SER A 157 -12.60 0.78 -8.94
C SER A 157 -11.53 -0.03 -8.20
N GLU A 158 -10.62 -0.67 -8.94
CA GLU A 158 -9.50 -1.43 -8.38
C GLU A 158 -8.47 -0.50 -7.74
N GLU A 159 -8.09 0.60 -8.42
CA GLU A 159 -7.17 1.61 -7.89
C GLU A 159 -7.75 2.31 -6.68
N THR A 160 -9.03 2.61 -6.71
CA THR A 160 -9.75 3.19 -5.56
C THR A 160 -9.72 2.27 -4.35
N GLY A 161 -10.04 0.98 -4.53
CA GLY A 161 -10.00 0.01 -3.44
C GLY A 161 -8.58 -0.25 -2.91
N TRP A 162 -7.57 -0.19 -3.76
CA TRP A 162 -6.18 -0.25 -3.36
C TRP A 162 -5.78 1.00 -2.54
N LEU A 163 -6.13 2.20 -3.01
CA LEU A 163 -5.83 3.46 -2.32
C LEU A 163 -6.45 3.49 -0.92
N ASP A 164 -7.70 3.08 -0.77
CA ASP A 164 -8.38 3.07 0.52
C ASP A 164 -7.68 2.15 1.54
N LYS A 165 -7.21 0.98 1.09
CA LYS A 165 -6.44 0.06 1.93
C LYS A 165 -5.06 0.62 2.29
N ALA A 166 -4.38 1.23 1.31
CA ALA A 166 -3.07 1.82 1.51
C ALA A 166 -3.15 3.02 2.48
N LEU A 167 -4.16 3.87 2.33
CA LEU A 167 -4.44 4.98 3.24
C LEU A 167 -4.67 4.50 4.68
N ALA A 168 -5.55 3.52 4.87
CA ALA A 168 -5.84 2.98 6.20
C ALA A 168 -4.57 2.42 6.87
N SER A 169 -3.74 1.71 6.10
CA SER A 169 -2.47 1.17 6.59
C SER A 169 -1.48 2.28 6.96
N GLU A 170 -1.32 3.30 6.12
CA GLU A 170 -0.33 4.34 6.35
C GLU A 170 -0.76 5.31 7.47
N ILE A 171 -2.04 5.63 7.60
CA ILE A 171 -2.59 6.37 8.73
C ILE A 171 -2.27 5.65 10.05
N GLU A 172 -2.46 4.32 10.12
CA GLU A 172 -2.12 3.55 11.29
C GLU A 172 -0.61 3.47 11.53
N ASN A 173 0.22 3.37 10.49
CA ASN A 173 1.68 3.41 10.62
C ASN A 173 2.14 4.72 11.26
N VAL A 174 1.66 5.88 10.78
CA VAL A 174 2.02 7.18 11.35
C VAL A 174 1.53 7.30 12.80
N ARG A 175 0.35 6.75 13.12
CA ARG A 175 -0.15 6.68 14.50
C ARG A 175 0.75 5.83 15.39
N LEU A 176 1.19 4.66 14.89
CA LEU A 176 2.11 3.78 15.62
C LEU A 176 3.48 4.43 15.82
N ASP A 177 3.99 5.18 14.84
CA ASP A 177 5.23 5.95 14.96
C ASP A 177 5.12 6.97 16.10
N ALA A 178 4.03 7.75 16.14
CA ALA A 178 3.80 8.75 17.18
C ALA A 178 3.69 8.12 18.58
N ARG A 179 2.98 7.00 18.72
CA ARG A 179 2.91 6.23 19.97
C ARG A 179 4.26 5.59 20.32
N GLY A 180 4.99 5.14 19.31
CA GLY A 180 6.30 4.50 19.45
C GLY A 180 7.30 5.41 20.14
N VAL A 181 7.37 6.67 19.74
CA VAL A 181 8.24 7.66 20.36
C VAL A 181 7.92 7.83 21.85
N GLN A 182 6.65 8.00 22.21
CA GLN A 182 6.23 8.14 23.62
C GLN A 182 6.58 6.90 24.45
N ARG A 183 6.29 5.72 23.89
CA ARG A 183 6.61 4.44 24.55
C ARG A 183 8.11 4.20 24.70
N ALA A 184 8.90 4.58 23.71
CA ALA A 184 10.35 4.42 23.75
C ALA A 184 10.99 5.34 24.81
N LEU A 185 10.52 6.59 24.92
CA LEU A 185 10.93 7.49 26.02
C LEU A 185 10.57 6.90 27.39
N ALA A 186 9.34 6.42 27.54
CA ALA A 186 8.90 5.81 28.78
C ALA A 186 9.70 4.54 29.13
N ALA A 187 9.94 3.67 28.15
CA ALA A 187 10.74 2.46 28.35
C ALA A 187 12.20 2.79 28.75
N ARG A 188 12.77 3.83 28.15
CA ARG A 188 14.13 4.26 28.50
C ARG A 188 14.19 4.84 29.92
N LEU A 189 13.20 5.65 30.33
CA LEU A 189 13.06 6.10 31.71
C LEU A 189 12.96 4.92 32.69
N GLN A 190 12.11 3.95 32.41
CA GLN A 190 11.97 2.74 33.23
C GLN A 190 13.31 2.02 33.40
N LYS A 191 14.05 1.83 32.30
CA LYS A 191 15.35 1.20 32.34
C LYS A 191 16.34 1.95 33.24
N GLN A 192 16.42 3.27 33.11
CA GLN A 192 17.28 4.09 33.96
C GLN A 192 16.89 4.05 35.45
N TRP A 193 15.59 3.97 35.76
CA TRP A 193 15.15 3.83 37.16
C TRP A 193 15.45 2.47 37.74
N ILE A 194 15.39 1.41 36.95
CA ILE A 194 15.80 0.06 37.36
C ILE A 194 17.32 0.00 37.61
N GLU A 195 18.11 0.63 36.74
CA GLU A 195 19.58 0.73 36.86
C GLU A 195 19.99 1.60 38.06
N ASN A 196 19.12 2.56 38.46
CA ASN A 196 19.35 3.42 39.63
C ASN A 196 18.17 3.37 40.63
N PRO A 197 18.14 2.35 41.50
CA PRO A 197 16.99 2.05 42.38
C PRO A 197 16.66 3.12 43.40
N SER A 198 17.45 4.20 43.52
CA SER A 198 17.11 5.33 44.42
C SER A 198 15.75 5.95 44.08
N ALA A 199 15.29 5.86 42.85
CA ALA A 199 13.97 6.32 42.41
C ALA A 199 12.82 5.42 42.87
N LEU A 200 13.10 4.20 43.33
CA LEU A 200 12.14 3.16 43.71
C LEU A 200 12.04 2.94 45.24
N LYS A 201 12.68 3.77 46.03
CA LYS A 201 12.80 3.59 47.50
C LYS A 201 11.46 3.45 48.26
N ASP A 202 10.41 4.00 47.70
CA ASP A 202 9.08 4.03 48.32
C ASP A 202 8.14 2.91 47.89
N VAL A 203 8.60 2.02 46.95
CA VAL A 203 7.79 0.97 46.37
C VAL A 203 8.19 -0.39 46.96
N LYS A 204 7.26 -1.11 47.58
CA LYS A 204 7.54 -2.29 48.41
C LYS A 204 7.29 -3.62 47.77
N ASP A 205 6.49 -3.70 46.70
CA ASP A 205 6.11 -4.95 46.03
C ASP A 205 6.51 -4.95 44.54
N ALA A 206 6.88 -6.13 44.02
CA ALA A 206 7.30 -6.28 42.62
C ALA A 206 6.15 -5.97 41.63
N GLY A 207 4.91 -6.26 41.98
CA GLY A 207 3.72 -5.90 41.17
C GLY A 207 3.50 -4.39 41.16
N GLU A 208 3.62 -3.74 42.33
CA GLU A 208 3.54 -2.29 42.47
C GLU A 208 4.68 -1.58 41.73
N ILE A 209 5.88 -2.19 41.67
CA ILE A 209 7.01 -1.66 40.91
C ILE A 209 6.68 -1.61 39.42
N ALA A 210 6.13 -2.68 38.86
CA ALA A 210 5.80 -2.75 37.44
C ALA A 210 4.73 -1.72 37.05
N ASP A 211 3.66 -1.60 37.82
CA ASP A 211 2.59 -0.63 37.59
C ASP A 211 3.06 0.81 37.83
N PHE A 212 3.86 1.03 38.87
CA PHE A 212 4.50 2.32 39.15
C PHE A 212 5.38 2.74 37.97
N LEU A 213 6.29 1.88 37.51
CA LEU A 213 7.19 2.17 36.40
C LEU A 213 6.39 2.52 35.14
N ARG A 214 5.38 1.72 34.82
CA ARG A 214 4.56 1.93 33.62
C ARG A 214 3.75 3.22 33.69
N THR A 215 3.05 3.45 34.79
CA THR A 215 2.16 4.61 34.95
C THR A 215 2.95 5.90 35.12
N LYS A 216 3.98 5.89 35.99
CA LYS A 216 4.79 7.06 36.28
C LYS A 216 5.66 7.46 35.09
N SER A 217 6.20 6.49 34.31
CA SER A 217 7.02 6.83 33.15
C SER A 217 6.21 7.53 32.07
N LEU A 218 5.01 7.04 31.73
CA LEU A 218 4.12 7.71 30.77
C LEU A 218 3.66 9.09 31.29
N LYS A 219 3.31 9.18 32.56
CA LYS A 219 2.94 10.46 33.18
C LYS A 219 4.09 11.46 33.10
N LEU A 220 5.32 11.05 33.39
CA LEU A 220 6.49 11.91 33.30
C LEU A 220 6.78 12.33 31.84
N VAL A 221 6.60 11.42 30.86
CA VAL A 221 6.69 11.79 29.44
C VAL A 221 5.75 12.92 29.12
N THR A 222 4.47 12.84 29.53
CA THR A 222 3.50 13.91 29.29
C THR A 222 3.82 15.19 30.02
N GLU A 223 4.23 15.11 31.27
CA GLU A 223 4.56 16.29 32.10
C GLU A 223 5.83 17.01 31.60
N GLU A 224 6.89 16.28 31.32
CA GLU A 224 8.17 16.88 30.91
C GLU A 224 8.19 17.30 29.44
N THR A 225 7.48 16.59 28.55
CA THR A 225 7.42 16.96 27.13
C THR A 225 6.26 17.90 26.82
N GLY A 226 5.23 17.95 27.66
CA GLY A 226 3.95 18.60 27.35
C GLY A 226 3.14 17.87 26.28
N ALA A 227 3.55 16.66 25.89
CA ALA A 227 2.87 15.89 24.86
C ALA A 227 1.60 15.23 25.40
N GLU A 228 0.56 15.20 24.62
CA GLU A 228 -0.68 14.49 24.95
C GLU A 228 -0.54 12.98 24.64
N VAL A 229 -1.13 12.14 25.51
CA VAL A 229 -1.17 10.70 25.26
C VAL A 229 -2.10 10.43 24.08
N LEU A 230 -1.58 9.77 23.07
CA LEU A 230 -2.36 9.36 21.90
C LEU A 230 -3.22 8.13 22.25
N PRO A 231 -4.49 8.15 21.86
CA PRO A 231 -5.44 7.07 22.13
C PRO A 231 -5.08 5.75 21.41
#